data_c571616077781eda0629190be75b0f5d
#
_entry.id   c571616077781eda0629190be75b0f5d
#
_cell.length_a   1.000
_cell.length_b   1.000
_cell.length_c   1.000
_cell.angle_alpha   90.00
_cell.angle_beta   90.00
_cell.angle_gamma   90.00
#
_symmetry.space_group_name_H-M   'P 1'
#
loop_
_entity.id
_entity.type
_entity.pdbx_description
1 polymer ?
#
loop_
_entity_poly.entity_id
_entity_poly.type
_entity_poly.pdbx_seq_one_letter_code
_entity_poly.pdbx_strand_id
1 'polypeptide(L)'
;LLIDKTKKINIFFNLKKISKSFKKKFKEIKFYKFEDLDEILKKIKKKKFLVDKNTCSFYFERIISKNNIILNTSDPIYHLKAVKSKKEIKNIKNAHILDGIALTKYLIWIKKNFNKRKITEISASKKLFEFRKKNKKFKFLSFPTISGTGSNGSIIHYKATKKTNKNLKKGDIYLVDSGGQYEFGTTDVTRTISLGKPNKKIKNIFTRVLKGHIAVAESIIKKDTTGSIIDKKARKYLKQIGLDYPHGTGHGVGYFLNVHEGPHAITKNNTVKLCEGMLLSNEPGYYEKNKFGIRIENLIFIKKEKTKKYFENLTMAPIDKNLIELKLLKEDELNWLNNYHRKVFMNLKNSMNKIELEELKKACSAV
;
A
#
# COMPACT_ATOMS: atom_id res chain seq x y z
N LEU A 1 7.41 16.74 -17.97
CA LEU A 1 6.93 16.22 -19.24
C LEU A 1 6.14 17.31 -19.96
N LEU A 2 6.46 17.57 -21.22
CA LEU A 2 5.73 18.49 -22.11
C LEU A 2 5.34 17.73 -23.38
N ILE A 3 4.05 17.69 -23.69
CA ILE A 3 3.52 17.02 -24.89
C ILE A 3 2.81 18.06 -25.74
N ASP A 4 3.12 18.12 -27.02
CA ASP A 4 2.45 19.01 -27.96
C ASP A 4 1.31 18.33 -28.73
N LYS A 5 0.54 19.12 -29.51
CA LYS A 5 -0.57 18.60 -30.32
C LYS A 5 -0.14 17.56 -31.35
N THR A 6 1.14 17.54 -31.75
CA THR A 6 1.69 16.58 -32.72
C THR A 6 2.19 15.32 -32.05
N LYS A 7 1.86 15.13 -30.74
CA LYS A 7 2.30 14.01 -29.90
C LYS A 7 3.81 13.94 -29.68
N LYS A 8 4.55 15.03 -29.94
CA LYS A 8 5.97 15.10 -29.57
C LYS A 8 6.09 15.17 -28.05
N ILE A 9 6.90 14.28 -27.53
CA ILE A 9 7.13 14.13 -26.10
C ILE A 9 8.49 14.72 -25.75
N ASN A 10 8.50 15.69 -24.85
CA ASN A 10 9.73 16.31 -24.33
C ASN A 10 9.83 15.98 -22.84
N ILE A 11 10.91 15.31 -22.46
CA ILE A 11 11.20 14.93 -21.07
C ILE A 11 12.38 15.75 -20.56
N PHE A 12 12.16 16.43 -19.45
CA PHE A 12 13.17 17.21 -18.74
C PHE A 12 13.63 16.43 -17.52
N PHE A 13 14.91 16.03 -17.50
CA PHE A 13 15.39 15.12 -16.49
C PHE A 13 16.93 15.20 -16.36
N ASN A 14 17.48 14.62 -15.29
CA ASN A 14 18.93 14.45 -15.17
C ASN A 14 19.41 13.41 -16.22
N LEU A 15 20.01 13.89 -17.30
CA LEU A 15 20.42 13.05 -18.44
C LEU A 15 21.45 11.95 -18.09
N LYS A 16 22.20 12.11 -16.99
CA LYS A 16 23.13 11.08 -16.48
C LYS A 16 22.41 9.83 -15.98
N LYS A 17 21.13 9.95 -15.58
CA LYS A 17 20.30 8.84 -15.12
C LYS A 17 19.56 8.10 -16.26
N ILE A 18 19.67 8.55 -17.50
CA ILE A 18 19.01 7.93 -18.65
C ILE A 18 20.04 7.15 -19.46
N SER A 19 19.86 5.83 -19.56
CA SER A 19 20.78 4.97 -20.28
C SER A 19 20.74 5.23 -21.80
N LYS A 20 21.87 4.97 -22.48
CA LYS A 20 21.94 5.06 -23.96
C LYS A 20 20.94 4.09 -24.62
N SER A 21 20.74 2.89 -24.06
CA SER A 21 19.79 1.90 -24.56
C SER A 21 18.34 2.38 -24.44
N PHE A 22 17.98 3.08 -23.35
CA PHE A 22 16.66 3.68 -23.20
C PHE A 22 16.40 4.75 -24.28
N LYS A 23 17.36 5.66 -24.50
CA LYS A 23 17.24 6.69 -25.54
C LYS A 23 17.08 6.09 -26.95
N LYS A 24 17.82 5.00 -27.25
CA LYS A 24 17.70 4.30 -28.55
C LYS A 24 16.32 3.65 -28.74
N LYS A 25 15.72 3.14 -27.65
CA LYS A 25 14.40 2.49 -27.68
C LYS A 25 13.26 3.48 -27.91
N PHE A 26 13.38 4.71 -27.44
CA PHE A 26 12.35 5.75 -27.49
C PHE A 26 12.85 6.94 -28.33
N LYS A 27 13.07 6.73 -29.62
CA LYS A 27 13.61 7.74 -30.56
C LYS A 27 12.68 8.94 -30.74
N GLU A 28 11.38 8.75 -30.53
CA GLU A 28 10.34 9.77 -30.62
C GLU A 28 10.34 10.75 -29.45
N ILE A 29 11.02 10.39 -28.34
CA ILE A 29 11.12 11.23 -27.14
C ILE A 29 12.36 12.11 -27.22
N LYS A 30 12.17 13.42 -27.03
CA LYS A 30 13.28 14.35 -26.83
C LYS A 30 13.63 14.48 -25.35
N PHE A 31 14.90 14.34 -25.05
CA PHE A 31 15.42 14.43 -23.67
C PHE A 31 16.22 15.71 -23.53
N TYR A 32 15.84 16.52 -22.55
CA TYR A 32 16.46 17.79 -22.17
C TYR A 32 16.98 17.70 -20.74
N LYS A 33 17.95 18.56 -20.38
CA LYS A 33 18.29 18.78 -18.99
C LYS A 33 17.13 19.42 -18.27
N PHE A 34 16.97 19.15 -17.00
CA PHE A 34 15.89 19.75 -16.20
C PHE A 34 15.99 21.28 -16.18
N GLU A 35 17.21 21.78 -16.16
CA GLU A 35 17.55 23.20 -16.14
C GLU A 35 17.09 23.94 -17.40
N ASP A 36 16.97 23.25 -18.54
CA ASP A 36 16.53 23.84 -19.82
C ASP A 36 15.03 24.14 -19.84
N LEU A 37 14.23 23.63 -18.87
CA LEU A 37 12.76 23.73 -18.86
C LEU A 37 12.29 25.18 -18.83
N ASP A 38 12.89 26.02 -18.01
CA ASP A 38 12.54 27.44 -17.87
C ASP A 38 12.67 28.21 -19.17
N GLU A 39 13.79 28.04 -19.85
CA GLU A 39 14.04 28.72 -21.13
C GLU A 39 13.09 28.24 -22.22
N ILE A 40 12.83 26.95 -22.25
CA ILE A 40 11.91 26.36 -23.24
C ILE A 40 10.49 26.87 -22.99
N LEU A 41 10.01 26.92 -21.75
CA LEU A 41 8.69 27.45 -21.44
C LEU A 41 8.58 28.94 -21.74
N LYS A 42 9.59 29.76 -21.45
CA LYS A 42 9.62 31.20 -21.75
C LYS A 42 9.56 31.50 -23.28
N LYS A 43 10.10 30.62 -24.12
CA LYS A 43 10.09 30.73 -25.57
C LYS A 43 8.71 30.44 -26.20
N ILE A 44 7.85 29.67 -25.51
CA ILE A 44 6.52 29.33 -25.98
C ILE A 44 5.57 30.51 -25.68
N LYS A 45 4.94 31.05 -26.71
CA LYS A 45 4.04 32.20 -26.58
C LYS A 45 2.72 31.95 -27.32
N LYS A 46 1.63 32.59 -26.85
CA LYS A 46 0.30 32.56 -27.49
C LYS A 46 -0.24 31.12 -27.68
N LYS A 47 0.05 30.22 -26.73
CA LYS A 47 -0.45 28.84 -26.75
C LYS A 47 -1.43 28.58 -25.61
N LYS A 48 -2.24 27.55 -25.76
CA LYS A 48 -3.11 27.00 -24.68
C LYS A 48 -2.39 25.81 -24.05
N PHE A 49 -2.18 25.86 -22.74
CA PHE A 49 -1.60 24.77 -21.97
C PHE A 49 -2.70 24.08 -21.16
N LEU A 50 -2.79 22.77 -21.26
CA LEU A 50 -3.55 21.94 -20.34
C LEU A 50 -2.65 21.66 -19.12
N VAL A 51 -3.05 22.15 -17.96
CA VAL A 51 -2.26 22.02 -16.72
C VAL A 51 -3.17 21.59 -15.60
N ASP A 52 -2.77 20.57 -14.86
CA ASP A 52 -3.40 20.21 -13.59
C ASP A 52 -2.81 21.08 -12.49
N LYS A 53 -3.57 22.08 -12.03
CA LYS A 53 -3.12 23.00 -10.99
C LYS A 53 -2.92 22.34 -9.62
N ASN A 54 -3.50 21.16 -9.37
CA ASN A 54 -3.31 20.44 -8.13
C ASN A 54 -1.96 19.70 -8.07
N THR A 55 -1.36 19.41 -9.21
CA THR A 55 -0.11 18.65 -9.33
C THR A 55 1.04 19.42 -9.96
N CYS A 56 0.75 20.50 -10.70
CA CYS A 56 1.77 21.37 -11.28
C CYS A 56 2.39 22.28 -10.22
N SER A 57 3.71 22.43 -10.26
CA SER A 57 4.38 23.44 -9.43
C SER A 57 3.90 24.84 -9.80
N PHE A 58 3.54 25.65 -8.80
CA PHE A 58 3.17 27.04 -8.96
C PHE A 58 4.23 27.86 -9.72
N TYR A 59 5.50 27.51 -9.57
CA TYR A 59 6.60 28.11 -10.33
C TYR A 59 6.41 28.00 -11.84
N PHE A 60 6.12 26.81 -12.35
CA PHE A 60 5.89 26.60 -13.78
C PHE A 60 4.56 27.19 -14.27
N GLU A 61 3.52 27.11 -13.46
CA GLU A 61 2.25 27.78 -13.75
C GLU A 61 2.48 29.28 -13.99
N ARG A 62 3.23 29.94 -13.11
CA ARG A 62 3.56 31.37 -13.22
C ARG A 62 4.37 31.70 -14.48
N ILE A 63 5.32 30.83 -14.89
CA ILE A 63 6.09 31.04 -16.12
C ILE A 63 5.19 30.91 -17.35
N ILE A 64 4.37 29.88 -17.39
CA ILE A 64 3.47 29.62 -18.52
C ILE A 64 2.45 30.77 -18.67
N SER A 65 1.84 31.20 -17.59
CA SER A 65 0.75 32.20 -17.59
C SER A 65 1.18 33.59 -18.09
N LYS A 66 2.49 33.91 -18.07
CA LYS A 66 2.99 35.21 -18.55
C LYS A 66 2.70 35.45 -20.05
N ASN A 67 2.76 34.42 -20.88
CA ASN A 67 2.66 34.57 -22.32
C ASN A 67 1.67 33.57 -22.96
N ASN A 68 0.96 32.77 -22.15
CA ASN A 68 0.10 31.70 -22.64
C ASN A 68 -1.18 31.61 -21.79
N ILE A 69 -2.18 30.92 -22.31
CA ILE A 69 -3.44 30.63 -21.62
C ILE A 69 -3.33 29.27 -20.93
N ILE A 70 -3.61 29.23 -19.64
CA ILE A 70 -3.69 27.96 -18.88
C ILE A 70 -5.16 27.53 -18.81
N LEU A 71 -5.43 26.31 -19.30
CA LEU A 71 -6.69 25.61 -19.11
C LEU A 71 -6.49 24.59 -17.99
N ASN A 72 -7.14 24.80 -16.85
CA ASN A 72 -7.08 23.88 -15.74
C ASN A 72 -7.82 22.59 -16.09
N THR A 73 -7.12 21.47 -16.01
CA THR A 73 -7.68 20.14 -16.28
C THR A 73 -6.92 19.08 -15.46
N SER A 74 -7.54 17.96 -15.16
CA SER A 74 -6.83 16.85 -14.50
C SER A 74 -5.76 16.26 -15.42
N ASP A 75 -4.62 15.87 -14.85
CA ASP A 75 -3.53 15.22 -15.59
C ASP A 75 -4.01 13.88 -16.18
N PRO A 76 -4.08 13.73 -17.52
CA PRO A 76 -4.52 12.49 -18.14
C PRO A 76 -3.61 11.30 -17.82
N ILE A 77 -2.32 11.53 -17.58
CA ILE A 77 -1.36 10.48 -17.24
C ILE A 77 -1.70 9.87 -15.85
N TYR A 78 -2.24 10.68 -14.94
CA TYR A 78 -2.69 10.23 -13.63
C TYR A 78 -3.77 9.15 -13.75
N HIS A 79 -4.74 9.35 -14.65
CA HIS A 79 -5.79 8.38 -14.93
C HIS A 79 -5.26 7.16 -15.71
N LEU A 80 -4.41 7.38 -16.70
CA LEU A 80 -3.86 6.30 -17.53
C LEU A 80 -3.04 5.29 -16.70
N LYS A 81 -2.17 5.76 -15.82
CA LYS A 81 -1.37 4.87 -14.96
C LYS A 81 -2.13 4.27 -13.78
N ALA A 82 -3.29 4.85 -13.40
CA ALA A 82 -4.15 4.29 -12.36
C ALA A 82 -4.69 2.91 -12.74
N VAL A 83 -5.00 2.70 -14.02
CA VAL A 83 -5.53 1.46 -14.58
C VAL A 83 -4.37 0.59 -15.06
N LYS A 84 -4.05 -0.44 -14.30
CA LYS A 84 -2.95 -1.37 -14.59
C LYS A 84 -3.35 -2.35 -15.68
N SER A 85 -2.47 -2.56 -16.64
CA SER A 85 -2.62 -3.57 -17.69
C SER A 85 -2.59 -4.99 -17.11
N LYS A 86 -3.08 -5.98 -17.87
CA LYS A 86 -3.02 -7.40 -17.47
C LYS A 86 -1.59 -7.87 -17.17
N LYS A 87 -0.60 -7.37 -17.89
CA LYS A 87 0.83 -7.68 -17.67
C LYS A 87 1.33 -7.09 -16.35
N GLU A 88 0.99 -5.84 -16.06
CA GLU A 88 1.34 -5.19 -14.78
C GLU A 88 0.68 -5.92 -13.60
N ILE A 89 -0.61 -6.28 -13.69
CA ILE A 89 -1.29 -7.03 -12.63
C ILE A 89 -0.62 -8.39 -12.39
N LYS A 90 -0.25 -9.12 -13.46
CA LYS A 90 0.50 -10.39 -13.32
C LYS A 90 1.83 -10.19 -12.57
N ASN A 91 2.54 -9.14 -12.93
CA ASN A 91 3.81 -8.78 -12.31
C ASN A 91 3.62 -8.36 -10.84
N ILE A 92 2.63 -7.55 -10.54
CA ILE A 92 2.29 -7.11 -9.17
C ILE A 92 1.96 -8.33 -8.29
N LYS A 93 1.20 -9.30 -8.79
CA LYS A 93 0.93 -10.57 -8.06
C LYS A 93 2.24 -11.26 -7.66
N ASN A 94 3.19 -11.36 -8.57
CA ASN A 94 4.50 -11.97 -8.28
C ASN A 94 5.27 -11.17 -7.23
N ALA A 95 5.27 -9.82 -7.31
CA ALA A 95 5.91 -8.96 -6.30
C ALA A 95 5.32 -9.21 -4.90
N HIS A 96 4.00 -9.37 -4.79
CA HIS A 96 3.33 -9.64 -3.52
C HIS A 96 3.61 -11.04 -2.95
N ILE A 97 3.84 -12.04 -3.80
CA ILE A 97 4.29 -13.37 -3.34
C ILE A 97 5.70 -13.24 -2.75
N LEU A 98 6.63 -12.57 -3.46
CA LEU A 98 8.00 -12.38 -2.99
C LEU A 98 8.07 -11.58 -1.68
N ASP A 99 7.28 -10.51 -1.58
CA ASP A 99 7.19 -9.70 -0.37
C ASP A 99 6.54 -10.48 0.77
N GLY A 100 5.49 -11.25 0.48
CA GLY A 100 4.80 -12.11 1.41
C GLY A 100 5.72 -13.17 2.05
N ILE A 101 6.64 -13.75 1.26
CA ILE A 101 7.68 -14.66 1.78
C ILE A 101 8.55 -13.93 2.80
N ALA A 102 9.07 -12.75 2.46
CA ALA A 102 9.94 -11.98 3.34
C ALA A 102 9.24 -11.54 4.64
N LEU A 103 8.02 -10.99 4.51
CA LEU A 103 7.23 -10.54 5.65
C LEU A 103 6.81 -11.71 6.54
N THR A 104 6.37 -12.83 5.98
CA THR A 104 5.94 -14.00 6.76
C THR A 104 7.12 -14.60 7.55
N LYS A 105 8.28 -14.76 6.92
CA LYS A 105 9.51 -15.19 7.62
C LYS A 105 9.88 -14.23 8.76
N TYR A 106 9.74 -12.94 8.53
CA TYR A 106 9.96 -11.93 9.56
C TYR A 106 8.97 -12.03 10.72
N LEU A 107 7.67 -12.19 10.46
CA LEU A 107 6.65 -12.33 11.51
C LEU A 107 6.89 -13.58 12.36
N ILE A 108 7.26 -14.69 11.74
CA ILE A 108 7.67 -15.92 12.42
C ILE A 108 8.91 -15.66 13.27
N TRP A 109 9.91 -14.96 12.73
CA TRP A 109 11.14 -14.63 13.43
C TRP A 109 10.86 -13.74 14.65
N ILE A 110 10.03 -12.71 14.55
CA ILE A 110 9.63 -11.87 15.68
C ILE A 110 9.01 -12.72 16.78
N LYS A 111 7.97 -13.49 16.47
CA LYS A 111 7.23 -14.32 17.45
C LYS A 111 8.13 -15.34 18.16
N LYS A 112 9.16 -15.86 17.50
CA LYS A 112 10.11 -16.82 18.09
C LYS A 112 11.20 -16.18 18.94
N ASN A 113 11.50 -14.90 18.75
CA ASN A 113 12.70 -14.30 19.31
C ASN A 113 12.46 -13.15 20.29
N PHE A 114 11.28 -12.52 20.31
CA PHE A 114 11.05 -11.32 21.13
C PHE A 114 11.26 -11.53 22.65
N ASN A 115 11.04 -12.75 23.15
CA ASN A 115 11.29 -13.13 24.54
C ASN A 115 12.70 -13.69 24.80
N LYS A 116 13.47 -14.04 23.73
CA LYS A 116 14.78 -14.71 23.86
C LYS A 116 15.94 -13.73 23.79
N ARG A 117 15.72 -12.57 23.19
CA ARG A 117 16.75 -11.54 22.99
C ARG A 117 16.12 -10.16 22.89
N LYS A 118 16.90 -9.15 23.19
CA LYS A 118 16.47 -7.76 23.06
C LYS A 118 16.24 -7.42 21.58
N ILE A 119 14.98 -7.14 21.22
CA ILE A 119 14.58 -6.67 19.90
C ILE A 119 13.93 -5.30 20.09
N THR A 120 14.44 -4.30 19.37
CA THR A 120 13.86 -2.94 19.36
C THR A 120 13.12 -2.70 18.05
N GLU A 121 12.28 -1.66 18.00
CA GLU A 121 11.57 -1.25 16.78
C GLU A 121 12.53 -1.03 15.61
N ILE A 122 13.69 -0.37 15.85
CA ILE A 122 14.72 -0.14 14.82
C ILE A 122 15.35 -1.48 14.40
N SER A 123 15.71 -2.35 15.34
CA SER A 123 16.32 -3.63 14.96
C SER A 123 15.33 -4.56 14.25
N ALA A 124 14.05 -4.49 14.62
CA ALA A 124 12.96 -5.21 13.95
C ALA A 124 12.79 -4.74 12.49
N SER A 125 12.75 -3.43 12.25
CA SER A 125 12.62 -2.89 10.88
C SER A 125 13.85 -3.22 10.01
N LYS A 126 15.07 -3.15 10.57
CA LYS A 126 16.28 -3.61 9.88
C LYS A 126 16.22 -5.09 9.52
N LYS A 127 15.71 -5.93 10.43
CA LYS A 127 15.55 -7.37 10.17
C LYS A 127 14.58 -7.65 9.03
N LEU A 128 13.48 -6.93 8.94
CA LEU A 128 12.53 -7.05 7.82
C LEU A 128 13.21 -6.65 6.49
N PHE A 129 13.97 -5.56 6.49
CA PHE A 129 14.75 -5.16 5.32
C PHE A 129 15.75 -6.25 4.87
N GLU A 130 16.43 -6.91 5.81
CA GLU A 130 17.33 -8.04 5.51
C GLU A 130 16.59 -9.22 4.85
N PHE A 131 15.37 -9.54 5.33
CA PHE A 131 14.56 -10.59 4.69
C PHE A 131 14.17 -10.22 3.26
N ARG A 132 13.77 -8.97 3.00
CA ARG A 132 13.48 -8.48 1.65
C ARG A 132 14.70 -8.50 0.74
N LYS A 133 15.85 -8.05 1.25
CA LYS A 133 17.13 -7.97 0.51
C LYS A 133 17.63 -9.33 0.03
N LYS A 134 17.22 -10.43 0.64
CA LYS A 134 17.56 -11.79 0.15
C LYS A 134 17.00 -12.07 -1.24
N ASN A 135 15.98 -11.36 -1.66
CA ASN A 135 15.42 -11.50 -3.00
C ASN A 135 16.09 -10.53 -3.98
N LYS A 136 16.75 -11.08 -5.02
CA LYS A 136 17.47 -10.28 -6.04
C LYS A 136 16.57 -9.29 -6.80
N LYS A 137 15.25 -9.52 -6.81
CA LYS A 137 14.27 -8.63 -7.47
C LYS A 137 13.84 -7.45 -6.61
N PHE A 138 14.10 -7.48 -5.30
CA PHE A 138 13.93 -6.34 -4.41
C PHE A 138 14.99 -5.26 -4.72
N LYS A 139 14.55 -4.01 -4.84
CA LYS A 139 15.43 -2.87 -5.14
C LYS A 139 15.64 -1.98 -3.92
N PHE A 140 14.57 -1.53 -3.31
CA PHE A 140 14.57 -0.66 -2.12
C PHE A 140 13.18 -0.68 -1.47
N LEU A 141 13.06 -0.07 -0.30
CA LEU A 141 11.77 0.08 0.37
C LEU A 141 10.85 1.02 -0.43
N SER A 142 9.55 0.72 -0.50
CA SER A 142 8.56 1.62 -1.11
C SER A 142 8.35 2.88 -0.25
N PHE A 143 8.58 2.76 1.06
CA PHE A 143 8.60 3.86 2.04
C PHE A 143 9.38 3.43 3.29
N PRO A 144 9.76 4.38 4.18
CA PRO A 144 10.41 4.04 5.45
C PRO A 144 9.50 3.19 6.32
N THR A 145 9.96 2.01 6.73
CA THR A 145 9.18 1.07 7.55
C THR A 145 8.70 1.71 8.85
N ILE A 146 7.40 1.63 9.11
CA ILE A 146 6.78 1.95 10.39
C ILE A 146 6.87 0.69 11.25
N SER A 147 7.50 0.80 12.42
CA SER A 147 7.71 -0.31 13.35
C SER A 147 7.45 0.24 14.74
N GLY A 148 6.23 0.02 15.27
CA GLY A 148 5.77 0.61 16.51
C GLY A 148 5.21 -0.42 17.49
N THR A 149 5.76 -0.46 18.72
CA THR A 149 5.26 -1.33 19.80
C THR A 149 4.57 -0.52 20.89
N GLY A 150 3.48 -1.05 21.44
CA GLY A 150 2.69 -0.38 22.47
C GLY A 150 2.28 1.03 22.03
N SER A 151 2.57 2.04 22.84
CA SER A 151 2.16 3.43 22.57
C SER A 151 2.73 4.03 21.29
N ASN A 152 3.89 3.57 20.81
CA ASN A 152 4.44 4.06 19.54
C ASN A 152 3.60 3.58 18.34
N GLY A 153 2.96 2.41 18.43
CA GLY A 153 2.01 1.92 17.44
C GLY A 153 0.76 2.81 17.29
N SER A 154 0.46 3.67 18.27
CA SER A 154 -0.66 4.62 18.18
C SER A 154 -0.39 5.82 17.28
N ILE A 155 0.83 6.02 16.83
CA ILE A 155 1.22 7.09 15.91
C ILE A 155 1.18 6.55 14.48
N ILE A 156 0.27 7.05 13.67
CA ILE A 156 -0.06 6.49 12.33
C ILE A 156 1.17 6.38 11.42
N HIS A 157 1.96 7.44 11.32
CA HIS A 157 3.19 7.51 10.53
C HIS A 157 4.42 7.53 11.46
N TYR A 158 4.45 6.61 12.43
CA TYR A 158 5.55 6.54 13.39
C TYR A 158 6.88 6.26 12.71
N LYS A 159 7.88 7.04 13.08
CA LYS A 159 9.27 6.83 12.68
C LYS A 159 10.12 6.59 13.92
N ALA A 160 10.61 5.39 14.09
CA ALA A 160 11.50 5.05 15.19
C ALA A 160 12.82 5.82 15.07
N THR A 161 13.20 6.54 16.12
CA THR A 161 14.48 7.26 16.26
C THR A 161 15.26 6.71 17.45
N LYS A 162 16.54 7.06 17.58
CA LYS A 162 17.31 6.65 18.77
C LYS A 162 16.65 7.03 20.10
N LYS A 163 15.94 8.18 20.13
CA LYS A 163 15.25 8.70 21.33
C LYS A 163 13.93 7.99 21.62
N THR A 164 13.17 7.60 20.57
CA THR A 164 11.81 7.04 20.73
C THR A 164 11.76 5.52 20.65
N ASN A 165 12.86 4.88 20.23
CA ASN A 165 12.98 3.44 19.98
C ASN A 165 12.68 2.61 21.23
N LYS A 166 11.69 1.74 21.17
CA LYS A 166 11.30 0.84 22.26
C LYS A 166 11.70 -0.60 22.01
N ASN A 167 11.84 -1.35 23.10
CA ASN A 167 11.97 -2.81 23.06
C ASN A 167 10.57 -3.43 22.86
N LEU A 168 10.50 -4.46 22.05
CA LEU A 168 9.33 -5.34 21.96
C LEU A 168 9.26 -6.17 23.24
N LYS A 169 8.13 -6.12 23.95
CA LYS A 169 7.94 -6.79 25.24
C LYS A 169 6.74 -7.72 25.22
N LYS A 170 6.77 -8.74 26.08
CA LYS A 170 5.60 -9.60 26.32
C LYS A 170 4.40 -8.77 26.78
N GLY A 171 3.25 -8.99 26.16
CA GLY A 171 2.02 -8.24 26.40
C GLY A 171 1.79 -7.06 25.47
N ASP A 172 2.81 -6.61 24.73
CA ASP A 172 2.65 -5.53 23.76
C ASP A 172 1.84 -5.96 22.52
N ILE A 173 1.24 -4.97 21.89
CA ILE A 173 0.77 -5.04 20.50
C ILE A 173 1.84 -4.36 19.63
N TYR A 174 2.29 -5.08 18.63
CA TYR A 174 3.29 -4.60 17.69
C TYR A 174 2.68 -4.42 16.31
N LEU A 175 2.80 -3.21 15.77
CA LEU A 175 2.37 -2.83 14.43
C LEU A 175 3.61 -2.66 13.54
N VAL A 176 3.63 -3.33 12.41
CA VAL A 176 4.62 -3.14 11.35
C VAL A 176 3.92 -2.85 10.05
N ASP A 177 4.26 -1.70 9.46
CA ASP A 177 3.78 -1.24 8.17
C ASP A 177 4.98 -1.00 7.26
N SER A 178 4.98 -1.64 6.09
CA SER A 178 6.18 -1.72 5.26
C SER A 178 5.87 -2.19 3.86
N GLY A 179 6.71 -1.79 2.93
CA GLY A 179 6.62 -2.25 1.56
C GLY A 179 7.95 -2.25 0.84
N GLY A 180 7.98 -2.81 -0.34
CA GLY A 180 9.16 -2.90 -1.20
C GLY A 180 8.89 -2.51 -2.64
N GLN A 181 9.88 -1.89 -3.25
CA GLN A 181 9.95 -1.76 -4.70
C GLN A 181 10.68 -2.98 -5.26
N TYR A 182 9.94 -3.77 -6.03
CA TYR A 182 10.46 -4.89 -6.80
C TYR A 182 10.58 -4.47 -8.26
N GLU A 183 11.49 -5.07 -9.05
CA GLU A 183 11.67 -4.73 -10.48
C GLU A 183 10.35 -4.62 -11.27
N PHE A 184 9.29 -5.23 -10.78
CA PHE A 184 8.02 -5.39 -11.48
C PHE A 184 6.79 -5.14 -10.59
N GLY A 185 6.93 -4.34 -9.52
CA GLY A 185 5.80 -3.93 -8.71
C GLY A 185 6.18 -3.28 -7.39
N THR A 186 5.23 -2.56 -6.84
CA THR A 186 5.31 -1.90 -5.53
C THR A 186 4.42 -2.65 -4.56
N THR A 187 4.92 -2.92 -3.34
CA THR A 187 4.12 -3.53 -2.27
C THR A 187 3.92 -2.57 -1.11
N ASP A 188 2.83 -2.78 -0.40
CA ASP A 188 2.44 -2.08 0.80
C ASP A 188 1.63 -3.03 1.69
N VAL A 189 1.98 -3.14 2.97
CA VAL A 189 1.32 -4.07 3.87
C VAL A 189 1.52 -3.71 5.33
N THR A 190 0.44 -3.65 6.07
CA THR A 190 0.49 -3.56 7.54
C THR A 190 0.04 -4.86 8.19
N ARG A 191 0.79 -5.29 9.21
CA ARG A 191 0.36 -6.33 10.15
C ARG A 191 0.49 -5.85 11.58
N THR A 192 -0.57 -6.10 12.33
CA THR A 192 -0.58 -5.96 13.78
C THR A 192 -0.52 -7.35 14.41
N ILE A 193 0.42 -7.59 15.29
CA ILE A 193 0.58 -8.87 16.00
C ILE A 193 0.61 -8.69 17.52
N SER A 194 0.17 -9.70 18.25
CA SER A 194 0.31 -9.75 19.70
C SER A 194 1.62 -10.41 20.10
N LEU A 195 2.31 -9.79 21.04
CA LEU A 195 3.52 -10.35 21.67
C LEU A 195 3.16 -10.98 23.03
N GLY A 196 2.23 -11.92 23.01
CA GLY A 196 1.68 -12.60 24.19
C GLY A 196 0.16 -12.69 24.12
N LYS A 197 -0.50 -12.79 25.29
CA LYS A 197 -1.97 -12.90 25.37
C LYS A 197 -2.61 -11.49 25.35
N PRO A 198 -3.35 -11.11 24.29
CA PRO A 198 -4.02 -9.82 24.22
C PRO A 198 -5.24 -9.79 25.15
N ASN A 199 -5.58 -8.60 25.68
CA ASN A 199 -6.80 -8.43 26.48
C ASN A 199 -8.07 -8.39 25.60
N LYS A 200 -9.24 -8.53 26.24
CA LYS A 200 -10.55 -8.56 25.55
C LYS A 200 -10.82 -7.28 24.74
N LYS A 201 -10.46 -6.09 25.22
CA LYS A 201 -10.64 -4.82 24.53
C LYS A 201 -9.88 -4.80 23.19
N ILE A 202 -8.60 -5.20 23.22
CA ILE A 202 -7.75 -5.26 22.01
C ILE A 202 -8.34 -6.25 20.99
N LYS A 203 -8.73 -7.46 21.44
CA LYS A 203 -9.36 -8.45 20.56
C LYS A 203 -10.66 -7.93 19.93
N ASN A 204 -11.51 -7.28 20.71
CA ASN A 204 -12.75 -6.68 20.20
C ASN A 204 -12.47 -5.65 19.11
N ILE A 205 -11.57 -4.69 19.37
CA ILE A 205 -11.24 -3.62 18.43
C ILE A 205 -10.57 -4.20 17.19
N PHE A 206 -9.58 -5.09 17.33
CA PHE A 206 -8.91 -5.74 16.21
C PHE A 206 -9.90 -6.46 15.29
N THR A 207 -10.86 -7.18 15.89
CA THR A 207 -11.87 -7.90 15.12
C THR A 207 -12.78 -6.95 14.36
N ARG A 208 -13.13 -5.80 14.93
CA ARG A 208 -13.93 -4.78 14.21
C ARG A 208 -13.15 -4.13 13.06
N VAL A 209 -11.85 -3.90 13.23
CA VAL A 209 -10.96 -3.48 12.14
C VAL A 209 -10.92 -4.56 11.05
N LEU A 210 -10.78 -5.83 11.42
CA LEU A 210 -10.80 -6.96 10.48
C LEU A 210 -12.14 -7.04 9.72
N LYS A 211 -13.26 -6.88 10.40
CA LYS A 211 -14.60 -6.84 9.75
C LYS A 211 -14.70 -5.70 8.73
N GLY A 212 -14.15 -4.53 9.04
CA GLY A 212 -14.05 -3.41 8.11
C GLY A 212 -13.19 -3.76 6.89
N HIS A 213 -12.04 -4.39 7.12
CA HIS A 213 -11.14 -4.89 6.09
C HIS A 213 -11.83 -5.91 5.16
N ILE A 214 -12.55 -6.87 5.73
CA ILE A 214 -13.32 -7.87 4.97
C ILE A 214 -14.44 -7.20 4.16
N ALA A 215 -15.19 -6.27 4.76
CA ALA A 215 -16.26 -5.57 4.08
C ALA A 215 -15.81 -4.77 2.85
N VAL A 216 -14.58 -4.24 2.86
CA VAL A 216 -13.95 -3.67 1.67
C VAL A 216 -13.64 -4.75 0.66
N ALA A 217 -12.91 -5.81 1.09
CA ALA A 217 -12.45 -6.89 0.20
C ALA A 217 -13.60 -7.61 -0.52
N GLU A 218 -14.76 -7.75 0.13
CA GLU A 218 -15.99 -8.39 -0.40
C GLU A 218 -16.90 -7.43 -1.18
N SER A 219 -16.47 -6.18 -1.38
CA SER A 219 -17.31 -5.20 -2.07
C SER A 219 -17.40 -5.47 -3.57
N ILE A 220 -18.64 -5.50 -4.07
CA ILE A 220 -18.94 -5.50 -5.51
C ILE A 220 -18.83 -4.08 -6.04
N ILE A 221 -18.13 -3.92 -7.16
CA ILE A 221 -17.90 -2.62 -7.81
C ILE A 221 -18.91 -2.43 -8.94
N LYS A 222 -19.88 -1.55 -8.70
CA LYS A 222 -20.89 -1.14 -9.69
C LYS A 222 -20.38 0.06 -10.51
N LYS A 223 -21.15 0.47 -11.54
CA LYS A 223 -20.82 1.57 -12.47
C LYS A 223 -20.46 2.89 -11.74
N ASP A 224 -21.18 3.18 -10.64
CA ASP A 224 -21.03 4.44 -9.90
C ASP A 224 -20.37 4.25 -8.51
N THR A 225 -19.69 3.13 -8.30
CA THR A 225 -18.95 2.91 -7.06
C THR A 225 -17.74 3.82 -7.00
N THR A 226 -17.66 4.60 -5.92
CA THR A 226 -16.53 5.50 -5.61
C THR A 226 -15.82 5.03 -4.35
N GLY A 227 -14.63 5.57 -4.12
CA GLY A 227 -13.89 5.30 -2.88
C GLY A 227 -14.66 5.70 -1.62
N SER A 228 -15.46 6.76 -1.67
CA SER A 228 -16.26 7.21 -0.52
C SER A 228 -17.37 6.20 -0.11
N ILE A 229 -17.94 5.49 -1.09
CA ILE A 229 -18.92 4.43 -0.81
C ILE A 229 -18.24 3.26 -0.09
N ILE A 230 -17.04 2.89 -0.51
CA ILE A 230 -16.29 1.79 0.09
C ILE A 230 -15.76 2.16 1.48
N ASP A 231 -15.29 3.41 1.68
CA ASP A 231 -14.82 3.92 2.97
C ASP A 231 -15.89 3.80 4.08
N LYS A 232 -17.15 4.09 3.74
CA LYS A 232 -18.28 3.93 4.68
C LYS A 232 -18.41 2.49 5.18
N LYS A 233 -18.20 1.49 4.31
CA LYS A 233 -18.26 0.07 4.68
C LYS A 233 -17.15 -0.32 5.64
N ALA A 234 -15.92 0.16 5.40
CA ALA A 234 -14.79 -0.09 6.27
C ALA A 234 -15.00 0.42 7.70
N ARG A 235 -15.54 1.63 7.83
CA ARG A 235 -15.73 2.30 9.13
C ARG A 235 -16.94 1.80 9.93
N LYS A 236 -17.86 1.11 9.29
CA LYS A 236 -19.15 0.70 9.90
C LYS A 236 -18.99 0.04 11.27
N TYR A 237 -18.10 -0.92 11.39
CA TYR A 237 -17.99 -1.76 12.58
C TYR A 237 -17.32 -1.06 13.78
N LEU A 238 -16.42 -0.11 13.53
CA LEU A 238 -15.86 0.75 14.57
C LEU A 238 -16.89 1.79 15.02
N LYS A 239 -17.60 2.41 14.09
CA LYS A 239 -18.64 3.40 14.40
C LYS A 239 -19.78 2.85 15.25
N GLN A 240 -20.10 1.56 15.15
CA GLN A 240 -21.10 0.90 16.00
C GLN A 240 -20.78 0.98 17.50
N ILE A 241 -19.52 1.23 17.87
CA ILE A 241 -19.05 1.37 19.24
C ILE A 241 -18.45 2.75 19.51
N GLY A 242 -18.83 3.77 18.70
CA GLY A 242 -18.35 5.14 18.88
C GLY A 242 -16.89 5.39 18.49
N LEU A 243 -16.23 4.45 17.79
CA LEU A 243 -14.84 4.56 17.39
C LEU A 243 -14.70 4.86 15.88
N ASP A 244 -13.59 5.48 15.49
CA ASP A 244 -13.21 5.73 14.09
C ASP A 244 -11.69 5.86 14.00
N TYR A 245 -11.14 6.07 12.80
CA TYR A 245 -9.74 6.38 12.54
C TYR A 245 -9.59 7.62 11.66
N PRO A 246 -8.49 8.41 11.83
CA PRO A 246 -8.37 9.74 11.22
C PRO A 246 -7.74 9.75 9.82
N HIS A 247 -7.47 8.60 9.22
CA HIS A 247 -6.88 8.51 7.88
C HIS A 247 -7.84 7.89 6.85
N GLY A 248 -7.49 7.90 5.59
CA GLY A 248 -8.20 7.19 4.53
C GLY A 248 -8.16 5.68 4.74
N THR A 249 -9.20 4.97 4.30
CA THR A 249 -9.20 3.50 4.32
C THR A 249 -8.27 2.89 3.28
N GLY A 250 -7.85 3.67 2.28
CA GLY A 250 -6.93 3.22 1.26
C GLY A 250 -6.61 4.29 0.22
N HIS A 251 -5.55 4.05 -0.50
CA HIS A 251 -5.03 4.90 -1.57
C HIS A 251 -4.71 4.06 -2.80
N GLY A 252 -4.58 4.69 -3.96
CA GLY A 252 -4.02 4.04 -5.13
C GLY A 252 -2.52 3.76 -4.96
N VAL A 253 -2.01 2.79 -5.71
CA VAL A 253 -0.59 2.39 -5.66
C VAL A 253 -0.01 2.34 -7.07
N GLY A 254 1.20 2.84 -7.24
CA GLY A 254 1.92 2.83 -8.51
C GLY A 254 2.52 1.47 -8.88
N TYR A 255 2.87 1.29 -10.14
CA TYR A 255 3.61 0.13 -10.63
C TYR A 255 5.09 0.47 -10.74
N PHE A 256 5.89 0.06 -9.76
CA PHE A 256 7.28 0.51 -9.57
C PHE A 256 7.39 2.04 -9.55
N LEU A 257 6.39 2.68 -8.95
CA LEU A 257 6.23 4.12 -8.80
C LEU A 257 5.86 4.45 -7.35
N ASN A 258 5.22 5.60 -7.10
CA ASN A 258 4.85 6.02 -5.76
C ASN A 258 3.91 5.01 -5.08
N VAL A 259 4.17 4.70 -3.82
CA VAL A 259 3.28 3.89 -3.00
C VAL A 259 1.91 4.56 -2.85
N HIS A 260 1.86 5.88 -2.68
CA HIS A 260 0.63 6.67 -2.76
C HIS A 260 0.48 7.26 -4.15
N GLU A 261 -0.44 6.74 -4.94
CA GLU A 261 -0.70 7.17 -6.30
C GLU A 261 -2.21 7.37 -6.53
N GLY A 262 -2.61 8.62 -6.78
CA GLY A 262 -3.99 8.90 -7.18
C GLY A 262 -4.29 8.61 -8.66
N PRO A 263 -5.49 8.99 -9.13
CA PRO A 263 -6.50 9.83 -8.48
C PRO A 263 -7.49 9.08 -7.57
N HIS A 264 -7.54 7.76 -7.66
CA HIS A 264 -8.46 6.91 -6.91
C HIS A 264 -7.92 6.65 -5.49
N ALA A 265 -8.82 6.65 -4.52
CA ALA A 265 -8.54 6.34 -3.11
C ALA A 265 -9.83 5.89 -2.42
N ILE A 266 -9.71 5.12 -1.34
CA ILE A 266 -10.83 4.77 -0.47
C ILE A 266 -10.84 5.74 0.70
N THR A 267 -11.49 6.90 0.51
CA THR A 267 -11.55 7.98 1.51
C THR A 267 -12.95 8.63 1.51
N LYS A 268 -13.29 9.33 2.60
CA LYS A 268 -14.60 9.99 2.77
C LYS A 268 -15.01 10.88 1.58
N ASN A 269 -14.05 11.54 0.96
CA ASN A 269 -14.30 12.58 -0.04
C ASN A 269 -13.88 12.19 -1.47
N ASN A 270 -13.37 10.97 -1.70
CA ASN A 270 -12.96 10.57 -3.03
C ASN A 270 -14.16 10.16 -3.89
N THR A 271 -14.38 10.92 -4.96
CA THR A 271 -15.49 10.75 -5.92
C THR A 271 -15.08 10.07 -7.21
N VAL A 272 -13.81 9.68 -7.35
CA VAL A 272 -13.31 8.97 -8.53
C VAL A 272 -14.00 7.62 -8.63
N LYS A 273 -14.62 7.35 -9.78
CA LYS A 273 -15.27 6.06 -10.04
C LYS A 273 -14.22 4.96 -10.15
N LEU A 274 -14.45 3.91 -9.39
CA LEU A 274 -13.56 2.77 -9.37
C LEU A 274 -13.79 1.87 -10.60
N CYS A 275 -12.70 1.48 -11.27
CA CYS A 275 -12.80 0.64 -12.47
C CYS A 275 -11.78 -0.51 -12.47
N GLU A 276 -12.00 -1.47 -13.37
CA GLU A 276 -11.10 -2.63 -13.56
C GLU A 276 -9.66 -2.19 -13.76
N GLY A 277 -8.73 -2.90 -13.15
CA GLY A 277 -7.28 -2.64 -13.23
C GLY A 277 -6.76 -1.62 -12.21
N MET A 278 -7.63 -0.91 -11.48
CA MET A 278 -7.18 -0.04 -10.40
C MET A 278 -6.65 -0.86 -9.21
N LEU A 279 -5.50 -0.43 -8.69
CA LEU A 279 -4.81 -1.00 -7.55
C LEU A 279 -4.96 -0.06 -6.35
N LEU A 280 -5.38 -0.60 -5.19
CA LEU A 280 -5.62 0.18 -3.97
C LEU A 280 -5.08 -0.53 -2.73
N SER A 281 -4.74 0.22 -1.69
CA SER A 281 -4.64 -0.31 -0.34
C SER A 281 -6.03 -0.47 0.28
N ASN A 282 -6.13 -1.39 1.24
CA ASN A 282 -7.29 -1.62 2.10
C ASN A 282 -6.76 -1.75 3.53
N GLU A 283 -6.73 -0.62 4.24
CA GLU A 283 -5.95 -0.43 5.48
C GLU A 283 -6.74 0.20 6.65
N PRO A 284 -7.95 -0.25 6.98
CA PRO A 284 -8.64 0.25 8.16
C PRO A 284 -7.80 0.04 9.43
N GLY A 285 -7.95 0.93 10.40
CA GLY A 285 -7.17 0.88 11.64
C GLY A 285 -7.92 1.46 12.84
N TYR A 286 -7.27 1.46 13.99
CA TYR A 286 -7.68 2.15 15.21
C TYR A 286 -6.45 2.49 16.04
N TYR A 287 -6.43 3.67 16.64
CA TYR A 287 -5.27 4.19 17.36
C TYR A 287 -5.72 4.77 18.70
N GLU A 288 -5.36 4.10 19.80
CA GLU A 288 -5.61 4.62 21.13
C GLU A 288 -4.37 5.39 21.61
N LYS A 289 -4.49 6.71 21.65
CA LYS A 289 -3.37 7.62 21.99
C LYS A 289 -2.62 7.13 23.23
N ASN A 290 -1.29 7.08 23.14
CA ASN A 290 -0.37 6.63 24.19
C ASN A 290 -0.56 5.17 24.65
N LYS A 291 -1.32 4.34 23.93
CA LYS A 291 -1.53 2.94 24.31
C LYS A 291 -1.13 1.96 23.22
N PHE A 292 -1.84 1.93 22.09
CA PHE A 292 -1.56 1.01 20.98
C PHE A 292 -2.18 1.48 19.67
N GLY A 293 -1.70 0.93 18.57
CA GLY A 293 -2.33 1.05 17.24
C GLY A 293 -2.61 -0.31 16.65
N ILE A 294 -3.70 -0.38 15.88
CA ILE A 294 -4.10 -1.53 15.09
C ILE A 294 -4.32 -1.05 13.66
N ARG A 295 -3.67 -1.70 12.70
CA ARG A 295 -3.96 -1.57 11.26
C ARG A 295 -3.84 -2.95 10.61
N ILE A 296 -4.78 -3.27 9.75
CA ILE A 296 -4.74 -4.48 8.91
C ILE A 296 -4.79 -3.98 7.48
N GLU A 297 -3.74 -4.26 6.73
CA GLU A 297 -3.63 -3.79 5.36
C GLU A 297 -3.28 -4.89 4.39
N ASN A 298 -4.00 -4.92 3.29
CA ASN A 298 -3.65 -5.64 2.07
C ASN A 298 -3.74 -4.68 0.88
N LEU A 299 -2.92 -4.91 -0.14
CA LEU A 299 -3.22 -4.37 -1.46
C LEU A 299 -4.25 -5.26 -2.16
N ILE A 300 -5.17 -4.60 -2.84
CA ILE A 300 -6.27 -5.20 -3.59
C ILE A 300 -6.34 -4.56 -4.98
N PHE A 301 -6.81 -5.28 -5.98
CA PHE A 301 -7.08 -4.69 -7.29
C PHE A 301 -8.47 -5.07 -7.78
N ILE A 302 -9.03 -4.22 -8.66
CA ILE A 302 -10.35 -4.46 -9.21
C ILE A 302 -10.23 -5.39 -10.41
N LYS A 303 -10.75 -6.59 -10.25
CA LYS A 303 -10.88 -7.62 -11.29
C LYS A 303 -12.28 -7.61 -11.87
N LYS A 304 -12.36 -7.82 -13.18
CA LYS A 304 -13.63 -8.11 -13.86
C LYS A 304 -13.68 -9.59 -14.24
N GLU A 305 -14.79 -10.23 -13.93
CA GLU A 305 -15.06 -11.60 -14.34
C GLU A 305 -16.51 -11.66 -14.83
N LYS A 306 -16.68 -12.02 -16.10
CA LYS A 306 -17.97 -11.88 -16.82
C LYS A 306 -18.49 -10.43 -16.69
N THR A 307 -19.63 -10.24 -16.05
CA THR A 307 -20.25 -8.92 -15.83
C THR A 307 -19.95 -8.30 -14.47
N LYS A 308 -19.38 -9.07 -13.53
CA LYS A 308 -19.12 -8.63 -12.16
C LYS A 308 -17.72 -8.05 -12.02
N LYS A 309 -17.59 -6.96 -11.26
CA LYS A 309 -16.32 -6.40 -10.82
C LYS A 309 -16.24 -6.50 -9.30
N TYR A 310 -15.09 -6.94 -8.81
CA TYR A 310 -14.85 -7.15 -7.38
C TYR A 310 -13.37 -6.96 -7.05
N PHE A 311 -13.03 -6.88 -5.77
CA PHE A 311 -11.66 -6.81 -5.33
C PHE A 311 -11.01 -8.19 -5.23
N GLU A 312 -9.82 -8.36 -5.78
CA GLU A 312 -8.96 -9.51 -5.55
C GLU A 312 -7.77 -9.10 -4.66
N ASN A 313 -7.53 -9.84 -3.56
CA ASN A 313 -6.40 -9.63 -2.68
C ASN A 313 -5.09 -10.02 -3.34
N LEU A 314 -4.08 -9.16 -3.19
CA LEU A 314 -2.71 -9.36 -3.66
C LEU A 314 -1.76 -9.78 -2.54
N THR A 315 -1.89 -9.17 -1.38
CA THR A 315 -0.99 -9.36 -0.24
C THR A 315 -1.05 -10.80 0.29
N MET A 316 0.12 -11.41 0.44
CA MET A 316 0.28 -12.80 0.91
C MET A 316 1.03 -12.84 2.25
N ALA A 317 0.33 -12.47 3.34
CA ALA A 317 0.87 -12.54 4.70
C ALA A 317 -0.25 -12.93 5.68
N PRO A 318 0.00 -13.78 6.68
CA PRO A 318 -1.05 -14.18 7.62
C PRO A 318 -1.49 -13.02 8.51
N ILE A 319 -2.78 -13.02 8.87
CA ILE A 319 -3.40 -12.14 9.87
C ILE A 319 -3.30 -12.85 11.23
N ASP A 320 -2.94 -12.12 12.29
CA ASP A 320 -2.73 -12.74 13.62
C ASP A 320 -4.04 -13.19 14.27
N LYS A 321 -4.30 -14.49 14.27
CA LYS A 321 -5.49 -15.11 14.85
C LYS A 321 -5.63 -14.90 16.36
N ASN A 322 -4.51 -14.69 17.09
CA ASN A 322 -4.54 -14.45 18.52
C ASN A 322 -5.27 -13.16 18.90
N LEU A 323 -5.34 -12.21 17.96
CA LEU A 323 -6.03 -10.93 18.13
C LEU A 323 -7.52 -10.99 17.79
N ILE A 324 -8.02 -12.14 17.31
CA ILE A 324 -9.41 -12.26 16.84
C ILE A 324 -10.32 -12.72 18.00
N GLU A 325 -11.47 -12.07 18.15
CA GLU A 325 -12.59 -12.51 18.96
C GLU A 325 -13.61 -13.20 18.05
N LEU A 326 -13.52 -14.52 17.99
CA LEU A 326 -14.29 -15.33 17.00
C LEU A 326 -15.80 -15.10 17.09
N LYS A 327 -16.35 -14.89 18.30
CA LYS A 327 -17.78 -14.65 18.53
C LYS A 327 -18.31 -13.39 17.83
N LEU A 328 -17.43 -12.47 17.40
CA LEU A 328 -17.81 -11.26 16.68
C LEU A 328 -17.85 -11.45 15.16
N LEU A 329 -17.25 -12.52 14.64
CA LEU A 329 -17.26 -12.82 13.21
C LEU A 329 -18.52 -13.60 12.84
N LYS A 330 -19.09 -13.26 11.69
CA LYS A 330 -20.13 -14.04 11.04
C LYS A 330 -19.50 -15.18 10.24
N GLU A 331 -20.32 -16.13 9.82
CA GLU A 331 -19.87 -17.29 9.04
C GLU A 331 -19.21 -16.90 7.71
N ASP A 332 -19.76 -15.93 6.98
CA ASP A 332 -19.20 -15.41 5.74
C ASP A 332 -17.81 -14.75 5.98
N GLU A 333 -17.65 -14.01 7.08
CA GLU A 333 -16.39 -13.38 7.47
C GLU A 333 -15.34 -14.43 7.89
N LEU A 334 -15.73 -15.49 8.60
CA LEU A 334 -14.87 -16.63 8.93
C LEU A 334 -14.43 -17.38 7.66
N ASN A 335 -15.35 -17.63 6.75
CA ASN A 335 -15.09 -18.28 5.48
C ASN A 335 -14.11 -17.45 4.64
N TRP A 336 -14.28 -16.11 4.60
CA TRP A 336 -13.33 -15.23 3.94
C TRP A 336 -11.92 -15.35 4.54
N LEU A 337 -11.80 -15.29 5.88
CA LEU A 337 -10.52 -15.36 6.60
C LEU A 337 -9.81 -16.69 6.35
N ASN A 338 -10.53 -17.81 6.45
CA ASN A 338 -10.01 -19.15 6.22
C ASN A 338 -9.55 -19.32 4.76
N ASN A 339 -10.32 -18.81 3.80
CA ASN A 339 -9.97 -18.82 2.38
C ASN A 339 -8.74 -17.95 2.10
N TYR A 340 -8.63 -16.77 2.74
CA TYR A 340 -7.46 -15.92 2.66
C TYR A 340 -6.22 -16.63 3.19
N HIS A 341 -6.28 -17.20 4.38
CA HIS A 341 -5.17 -17.94 4.97
C HIS A 341 -4.77 -19.17 4.13
N ARG A 342 -5.74 -19.91 3.57
CA ARG A 342 -5.46 -21.01 2.64
C ARG A 342 -4.68 -20.52 1.41
N LYS A 343 -5.07 -19.38 0.81
CA LYS A 343 -4.33 -18.78 -0.32
C LYS A 343 -2.90 -18.40 0.09
N VAL A 344 -2.73 -17.76 1.25
CA VAL A 344 -1.40 -17.41 1.79
C VAL A 344 -0.55 -18.67 1.93
N PHE A 345 -1.05 -19.71 2.59
CA PHE A 345 -0.32 -20.98 2.77
C PHE A 345 0.09 -21.59 1.43
N MET A 346 -0.83 -21.73 0.50
CA MET A 346 -0.56 -22.35 -0.81
C MET A 346 0.50 -21.61 -1.63
N ASN A 347 0.53 -20.27 -1.55
CA ASN A 347 1.50 -19.48 -2.28
C ASN A 347 2.88 -19.44 -1.63
N LEU A 348 2.98 -19.62 -0.30
CA LEU A 348 4.24 -19.42 0.41
C LEU A 348 4.93 -20.72 0.85
N LYS A 349 4.20 -21.83 1.00
CA LYS A 349 4.69 -23.10 1.60
C LYS A 349 6.02 -23.59 1.00
N ASN A 350 6.18 -23.53 -0.32
CA ASN A 350 7.37 -24.05 -1.02
C ASN A 350 8.63 -23.15 -0.82
N SER A 351 8.48 -21.97 -0.23
CA SER A 351 9.58 -21.03 0.04
C SER A 351 10.00 -21.00 1.51
N MET A 352 9.40 -21.87 2.33
CA MET A 352 9.67 -22.00 3.76
C MET A 352 10.56 -23.19 4.06
N ASN A 353 11.49 -23.05 5.03
CA ASN A 353 12.17 -24.20 5.58
C ASN A 353 11.23 -25.01 6.52
N LYS A 354 11.65 -26.16 7.01
CA LYS A 354 10.83 -27.05 7.85
C LYS A 354 10.19 -26.32 9.07
N ILE A 355 10.97 -25.53 9.78
CA ILE A 355 10.51 -24.77 10.96
C ILE A 355 9.54 -23.65 10.54
N GLU A 356 9.86 -22.91 9.49
CA GLU A 356 9.02 -21.82 8.95
C GLU A 356 7.71 -22.38 8.41
N LEU A 357 7.73 -23.57 7.79
CA LEU A 357 6.55 -24.23 7.25
C LEU A 357 5.55 -24.61 8.35
N GLU A 358 6.05 -25.20 9.45
CA GLU A 358 5.20 -25.53 10.61
C GLU A 358 4.54 -24.29 11.21
N GLU A 359 5.28 -23.21 11.36
CA GLU A 359 4.73 -21.95 11.88
C GLU A 359 3.74 -21.31 10.89
N LEU A 360 4.02 -21.36 9.59
CA LEU A 360 3.09 -20.92 8.56
C LEU A 360 1.78 -21.73 8.59
N LYS A 361 1.89 -23.08 8.72
CA LYS A 361 0.73 -23.96 8.85
C LYS A 361 -0.12 -23.59 10.06
N LYS A 362 0.49 -23.36 11.23
CA LYS A 362 -0.21 -22.89 12.42
C LYS A 362 -0.88 -21.53 12.20
N ALA A 363 -0.17 -20.56 11.61
CA ALA A 363 -0.70 -19.22 11.35
C ALA A 363 -1.88 -19.24 10.37
N CYS A 364 -1.88 -20.16 9.40
CA CYS A 364 -2.88 -20.26 8.33
C CYS A 364 -3.92 -21.38 8.55
N SER A 365 -3.87 -22.15 9.65
CA SER A 365 -4.93 -23.12 9.96
C SER A 365 -6.28 -22.43 10.15
N ALA A 366 -7.37 -23.10 9.82
CA ALA A 366 -8.73 -22.60 10.04
C ALA A 366 -8.96 -22.20 11.49
N VAL A 367 -9.88 -21.24 11.69
CA VAL A 367 -10.36 -20.75 12.99
C VAL A 367 -11.81 -21.13 13.18
#